data_8b005c6df4da18c6fb1a81445c7d9157
#
_entry.id   8b005c6df4da18c6fb1a81445c7d9157
#
_cell.length_a   1.000
_cell.length_b   1.000
_cell.length_c   1.000
_cell.angle_alpha   90.00
_cell.angle_beta   90.00
_cell.angle_gamma   90.00
#
_symmetry.space_group_name_H-M   'P 1'
#
loop_
_entity.id
_entity.type
_entity.pdbx_description
1 polymer ?
#
loop_
_entity_poly.entity_id
_entity_poly.type
_entity_poly.pdbx_seq_one_letter_code
_entity_poly.pdbx_strand_id
1 'polypeptide(L)'
;ANNRYFGVFLDGRLKYRGIEARRRDTPPIVKKMQLEILEKLAEARDPDQLREKALEAIEIYRGYARRLVLGEISIEDLAITQVLSMDPDDYVVEARQAVAANHLKRAGVRVFPGQAVTYVIAGANGMSKAIPIQLIEGHSYRVEPYLRMLDKADYTIISPILECLRAS
;
A
#
# COMPACT_ATOMS: atom_id res chain seq x y z
N ALA A 1 11.86 12.27 -4.72
CA ALA A 1 11.31 13.36 -3.95
C ALA A 1 12.18 13.65 -2.73
N ASN A 2 12.51 14.91 -2.54
CA ASN A 2 13.48 15.37 -1.56
C ASN A 2 13.02 15.27 -0.10
N ASN A 3 11.80 14.74 0.17
CA ASN A 3 11.21 14.69 1.50
C ASN A 3 10.87 13.27 1.97
N ARG A 4 11.57 12.27 1.43
CA ARG A 4 11.42 10.89 1.89
C ARG A 4 12.55 10.52 2.82
N TYR A 5 12.23 10.12 4.03
CA TYR A 5 13.21 9.59 4.96
C TYR A 5 12.56 8.64 5.97
N PHE A 6 13.40 7.80 6.52
CA PHE A 6 13.03 6.96 7.65
C PHE A 6 14.28 6.75 8.52
N GLY A 7 14.06 6.49 9.79
CA GLY A 7 15.12 6.26 10.74
C GLY A 7 14.55 5.83 12.09
N VAL A 8 15.45 5.64 13.04
CA VAL A 8 15.07 5.27 14.40
C VAL A 8 15.74 6.22 15.39
N PHE A 9 14.99 6.66 16.38
CA PHE A 9 15.53 7.41 17.51
C PHE A 9 16.33 6.48 18.43
N LEU A 10 17.20 7.07 19.25
CA LEU A 10 17.99 6.31 20.25
C LEU A 10 17.12 5.51 21.24
N ASP A 11 15.89 5.96 21.46
CA ASP A 11 14.92 5.26 22.32
C ASP A 11 14.12 4.16 21.60
N GLY A 12 14.44 3.89 20.34
CA GLY A 12 13.81 2.83 19.53
C GLY A 12 12.58 3.25 18.76
N ARG A 13 12.09 4.49 18.91
CA ARG A 13 10.93 4.97 18.15
C ARG A 13 11.28 5.17 16.69
N LEU A 14 10.37 4.78 15.80
CA LEU A 14 10.51 5.00 14.37
C LEU A 14 10.17 6.45 13.99
N LYS A 15 10.92 7.00 13.05
CA LYS A 15 10.62 8.27 12.39
C LYS A 15 10.62 8.06 10.89
N TYR A 16 9.54 8.44 10.22
CA TYR A 16 9.44 8.31 8.77
C TYR A 16 8.56 9.39 8.18
N ARG A 17 8.85 9.79 6.95
CA ARG A 17 8.10 10.79 6.21
C ARG A 17 8.20 10.52 4.71
N GLY A 18 7.11 10.82 3.99
CA GLY A 18 7.07 10.73 2.54
C GLY A 18 7.07 9.31 1.98
N ILE A 19 7.02 8.30 2.84
CA ILE A 19 6.93 6.90 2.42
C ILE A 19 5.47 6.43 2.41
N GLU A 20 5.22 5.27 1.81
CA GLU A 20 3.88 4.72 1.59
C GLU A 20 3.07 4.59 2.88
N ALA A 21 3.71 4.22 4.00
CA ALA A 21 3.04 4.08 5.30
C ALA A 21 2.38 5.37 5.82
N ARG A 22 2.79 6.54 5.33
CA ARG A 22 2.22 7.84 5.72
C ARG A 22 1.12 8.32 4.78
N ARG A 23 0.98 7.73 3.62
CA ARG A 23 0.01 8.17 2.61
C ARG A 23 -1.39 7.69 2.96
N ARG A 24 -2.39 8.55 2.79
CA ARG A 24 -3.79 8.23 3.08
C ARG A 24 -4.38 7.20 2.11
N ASP A 25 -3.91 7.21 0.86
CA ASP A 25 -4.38 6.32 -0.20
C ASP A 25 -3.67 4.96 -0.23
N THR A 26 -2.73 4.71 0.67
CA THR A 26 -2.06 3.42 0.79
C THR A 26 -2.95 2.41 1.52
N PRO A 27 -3.22 1.22 0.95
CA PRO A 27 -4.02 0.20 1.63
C PRO A 27 -3.31 -0.34 2.88
N PRO A 28 -4.06 -0.78 3.90
CA PRO A 28 -3.48 -1.23 5.16
C PRO A 28 -2.44 -2.35 5.04
N ILE A 29 -2.59 -3.28 4.10
CA ILE A 29 -1.60 -4.36 3.87
C ILE A 29 -0.20 -3.80 3.61
N VAL A 30 -0.11 -2.75 2.79
CA VAL A 30 1.16 -2.12 2.43
C VAL A 30 1.77 -1.39 3.63
N LYS A 31 0.95 -0.66 4.38
CA LYS A 31 1.38 0.02 5.61
C LYS A 31 1.91 -0.95 6.65
N LYS A 32 1.18 -2.03 6.89
CA LYS A 32 1.56 -3.08 7.85
C LYS A 32 2.89 -3.71 7.48
N MET A 33 3.06 -4.10 6.23
CA MET A 33 4.30 -4.69 5.73
C MET A 33 5.48 -3.72 5.89
N GLN A 34 5.31 -2.48 5.44
CA GLN A 34 6.39 -1.49 5.46
C GLN A 34 6.81 -1.14 6.88
N LEU A 35 5.86 -0.97 7.81
CA LEU A 35 6.17 -0.70 9.21
C LEU A 35 6.84 -1.90 9.89
N GLU A 36 6.40 -3.11 9.60
CA GLU A 36 7.01 -4.33 10.12
C GLU A 36 8.46 -4.49 9.64
N ILE A 37 8.73 -4.17 8.38
CA ILE A 37 10.10 -4.14 7.82
C ILE A 37 10.95 -3.08 8.54
N LEU A 38 10.42 -1.87 8.72
CA LEU A 38 11.14 -0.79 9.43
C LEU A 38 11.46 -1.17 10.88
N GLU A 39 10.52 -1.77 11.59
CA GLU A 39 10.72 -2.24 12.96
C GLU A 39 11.82 -3.30 13.03
N LYS A 40 11.86 -4.21 12.07
CA LYS A 40 12.88 -5.24 11.97
C LYS A 40 14.26 -4.62 11.73
N LEU A 41 14.39 -3.72 10.78
CA LEU A 41 15.66 -3.02 10.49
C LEU A 41 16.13 -2.17 11.67
N ALA A 42 15.21 -1.59 12.44
CA ALA A 42 15.51 -0.77 13.62
C ALA A 42 16.17 -1.56 14.75
N GLU A 43 16.10 -2.88 14.76
CA GLU A 43 16.77 -3.74 15.74
C GLU A 43 18.29 -3.79 15.55
N ALA A 44 18.79 -3.44 14.36
CA ALA A 44 20.22 -3.46 14.06
C ALA A 44 20.98 -2.34 14.78
N ARG A 45 22.20 -2.66 15.26
CA ARG A 45 23.08 -1.72 15.96
C ARG A 45 24.40 -1.48 15.23
N ASP A 46 24.72 -2.32 14.25
CA ASP A 46 25.95 -2.22 13.45
C ASP A 46 25.67 -2.74 12.02
N PRO A 47 26.60 -2.55 11.06
CA PRO A 47 26.39 -3.01 9.68
C PRO A 47 26.18 -4.51 9.52
N ASP A 48 26.81 -5.34 10.33
CA ASP A 48 26.62 -6.79 10.25
C ASP A 48 25.22 -7.20 10.70
N GLN A 49 24.74 -6.62 11.79
CA GLN A 49 23.35 -6.81 12.23
C GLN A 49 22.37 -6.28 11.20
N LEU A 50 22.68 -5.16 10.54
CA LEU A 50 21.82 -4.60 9.50
C LEU A 50 21.66 -5.58 8.32
N ARG A 51 22.73 -6.27 7.92
CA ARG A 51 22.65 -7.33 6.90
C ARG A 51 21.73 -8.47 7.31
N GLU A 52 21.84 -8.93 8.55
CA GLU A 52 20.95 -9.97 9.08
C GLU A 52 19.50 -9.52 9.09
N LYS A 53 19.24 -8.31 9.56
CA LYS A 53 17.88 -7.75 9.61
C LYS A 53 17.32 -7.48 8.21
N ALA A 54 18.15 -7.11 7.25
CA ALA A 54 17.72 -6.97 5.86
C ALA A 54 17.25 -8.31 5.27
N LEU A 55 17.91 -9.42 5.59
CA LEU A 55 17.46 -10.76 5.19
C LEU A 55 16.13 -11.13 5.84
N GLU A 56 15.95 -10.82 7.12
CA GLU A 56 14.67 -11.01 7.81
C GLU A 56 13.57 -10.14 7.20
N ALA A 57 13.89 -8.91 6.79
CA ALA A 57 12.96 -8.02 6.10
C ALA A 57 12.50 -8.59 4.75
N ILE A 58 13.38 -9.25 4.02
CA ILE A 58 13.02 -9.94 2.78
C ILE A 58 11.97 -11.04 3.05
N GLU A 59 12.14 -11.78 4.14
CA GLU A 59 11.18 -12.81 4.52
C GLU A 59 9.82 -12.21 4.95
N ILE A 60 9.81 -11.04 5.58
CA ILE A 60 8.57 -10.31 5.88
C ILE A 60 7.83 -10.00 4.57
N TYR A 61 8.51 -9.41 3.59
CA TYR A 61 7.93 -9.13 2.27
C TYR A 61 7.36 -10.40 1.62
N ARG A 62 8.16 -11.47 1.59
CA ARG A 62 7.74 -12.75 1.00
C ARG A 62 6.48 -13.32 1.66
N GLY A 63 6.38 -13.19 2.98
CA GLY A 63 5.20 -13.62 3.72
C GLY A 63 3.93 -12.89 3.30
N TYR A 64 4.00 -11.57 3.17
CA TYR A 64 2.88 -10.76 2.70
C TYR A 64 2.51 -11.08 1.25
N ALA A 65 3.50 -11.18 0.37
CA ALA A 65 3.29 -11.50 -1.04
C ALA A 65 2.64 -12.88 -1.21
N ARG A 66 3.10 -13.88 -0.45
CA ARG A 66 2.53 -15.24 -0.48
C ARG A 66 1.06 -15.23 -0.06
N ARG A 67 0.73 -14.61 1.07
CA ARG A 67 -0.65 -14.53 1.54
C ARG A 67 -1.56 -13.81 0.55
N LEU A 68 -1.05 -12.75 -0.08
CA LEU A 68 -1.78 -12.02 -1.12
C LEU A 68 -2.10 -12.96 -2.30
N VAL A 69 -1.11 -13.67 -2.81
CA VAL A 69 -1.27 -14.59 -3.96
C VAL A 69 -2.22 -15.75 -3.63
N LEU A 70 -2.19 -16.25 -2.39
CA LEU A 70 -3.03 -17.33 -1.94
C LEU A 70 -4.47 -16.93 -1.60
N GLY A 71 -4.82 -15.66 -1.74
CA GLY A 71 -6.17 -15.19 -1.43
C GLY A 71 -6.48 -15.08 0.06
N GLU A 72 -5.45 -14.98 0.90
CA GLU A 72 -5.57 -15.00 2.36
C GLU A 72 -5.63 -13.61 3.00
N ILE A 73 -5.65 -12.54 2.20
CA ILE A 73 -5.72 -11.18 2.72
C ILE A 73 -7.17 -10.74 2.83
N SER A 74 -7.52 -10.15 3.97
CA SER A 74 -8.87 -9.63 4.20
C SER A 74 -9.15 -8.41 3.31
N ILE A 75 -10.41 -8.21 2.94
CA ILE A 75 -10.85 -7.07 2.14
C ILE A 75 -10.52 -5.74 2.83
N GLU A 76 -10.65 -5.68 4.15
CA GLU A 76 -10.34 -4.50 4.95
C GLU A 76 -8.87 -4.08 4.80
N ASP A 77 -7.95 -5.03 4.67
CA ASP A 77 -6.53 -4.76 4.48
C ASP A 77 -6.18 -4.31 3.06
N LEU A 78 -7.10 -4.46 2.11
CA LEU A 78 -6.96 -4.05 0.70
C LEU A 78 -7.69 -2.76 0.37
N ALA A 79 -8.46 -2.22 1.29
CA ALA A 79 -9.30 -1.04 1.06
C ALA A 79 -8.46 0.23 0.89
N ILE A 80 -8.73 0.95 -0.20
CA ILE A 80 -8.07 2.21 -0.54
C ILE A 80 -9.08 3.32 -0.42
N THR A 81 -8.72 4.39 0.33
CA THR A 81 -9.58 5.56 0.50
C THR A 81 -8.98 6.74 -0.22
N GLN A 82 -9.75 7.33 -1.13
CA GLN A 82 -9.33 8.51 -1.89
C GLN A 82 -10.46 9.53 -1.95
N VAL A 83 -10.08 10.81 -1.91
CA VAL A 83 -11.01 11.93 -2.02
C VAL A 83 -11.27 12.25 -3.49
N LEU A 84 -12.53 12.54 -3.85
CA LEU A 84 -12.87 13.10 -5.14
C LEU A 84 -12.48 14.58 -5.17
N SER A 85 -11.68 14.99 -6.15
CA SER A 85 -11.32 16.40 -6.36
C SER A 85 -12.33 17.13 -7.25
N MET A 86 -13.11 16.40 -8.02
CA MET A 86 -14.13 16.92 -8.93
C MET A 86 -15.25 15.90 -9.10
N ASP A 87 -16.29 16.26 -9.85
CA ASP A 87 -17.34 15.31 -10.18
C ASP A 87 -16.73 14.09 -10.91
N PRO A 88 -17.19 12.85 -10.64
CA PRO A 88 -16.66 11.65 -11.30
C PRO A 88 -16.65 11.72 -12.82
N ASP A 89 -17.62 12.39 -13.41
CA ASP A 89 -17.75 12.50 -14.88
C ASP A 89 -16.80 13.54 -15.49
N ASP A 90 -16.16 14.39 -14.68
CA ASP A 90 -15.26 15.46 -15.13
C ASP A 90 -13.79 15.01 -15.20
N TYR A 91 -13.47 13.78 -14.78
CA TYR A 91 -12.12 13.26 -14.86
C TYR A 91 -11.74 12.98 -16.31
N VAL A 92 -10.70 13.67 -16.80
CA VAL A 92 -10.16 13.51 -18.16
C VAL A 92 -9.48 12.17 -18.34
N VAL A 93 -8.80 11.70 -17.27
CA VAL A 93 -8.15 10.39 -17.23
C VAL A 93 -8.91 9.54 -16.23
N GLU A 94 -9.15 8.28 -16.57
CA GLU A 94 -9.85 7.35 -15.68
C GLU A 94 -9.10 7.20 -14.35
N ALA A 95 -9.70 7.71 -13.29
CA ALA A 95 -9.20 7.61 -11.93
C ALA A 95 -10.00 6.57 -11.17
N ARG A 96 -9.33 5.75 -10.35
CA ARG A 96 -9.99 4.66 -9.61
C ARG A 96 -11.09 5.17 -8.68
N GLN A 97 -10.86 6.29 -7.99
CA GLN A 97 -11.88 6.89 -7.12
C GLN A 97 -13.12 7.35 -7.90
N ALA A 98 -12.94 7.82 -9.13
CA ALA A 98 -14.06 8.21 -9.99
C ALA A 98 -14.86 6.98 -10.47
N VAL A 99 -14.17 5.91 -10.84
CA VAL A 99 -14.79 4.63 -11.22
C VAL A 99 -15.62 4.08 -10.05
N ALA A 100 -15.05 4.07 -8.85
CA ALA A 100 -15.73 3.60 -7.65
C ALA A 100 -16.97 4.48 -7.33
N ALA A 101 -16.83 5.81 -7.43
CA ALA A 101 -17.94 6.73 -7.22
C ALA A 101 -19.07 6.54 -8.24
N ASN A 102 -18.74 6.24 -9.50
CA ASN A 102 -19.73 5.93 -10.53
C ASN A 102 -20.47 4.61 -10.28
N HIS A 103 -19.81 3.60 -9.73
CA HIS A 103 -20.47 2.37 -9.29
C HIS A 103 -21.47 2.65 -8.17
N LEU A 104 -21.11 3.48 -7.20
CA LEU A 104 -22.02 3.91 -6.13
C LEU A 104 -23.22 4.69 -6.68
N LYS A 105 -22.99 5.59 -7.63
CA LYS A 105 -24.05 6.38 -8.28
C LYS A 105 -25.09 5.48 -8.96
N ARG A 106 -24.64 4.45 -9.68
CA ARG A 106 -25.54 3.46 -10.28
C ARG A 106 -26.32 2.66 -9.26
N ALA A 107 -25.79 2.49 -8.07
CA ALA A 107 -26.47 1.82 -6.95
C ALA A 107 -27.33 2.78 -6.11
N GLY A 108 -27.48 4.04 -6.52
CA GLY A 108 -28.31 5.04 -5.85
C GLY A 108 -27.58 5.83 -4.76
N VAL A 109 -26.26 5.70 -4.64
CA VAL A 109 -25.46 6.43 -3.66
C VAL A 109 -24.58 7.46 -4.37
N ARG A 110 -24.83 8.74 -4.13
CA ARG A 110 -24.07 9.83 -4.76
C ARG A 110 -22.91 10.28 -3.88
N VAL A 111 -21.73 10.43 -4.51
CA VAL A 111 -20.52 10.97 -3.87
C VAL A 111 -20.18 12.30 -4.54
N PHE A 112 -20.00 13.34 -3.72
CA PHE A 112 -19.73 14.70 -4.19
C PHE A 112 -18.24 15.03 -4.10
N PRO A 113 -17.75 16.02 -4.91
CA PRO A 113 -16.39 16.53 -4.75
C PRO A 113 -16.08 16.91 -3.29
N GLY A 114 -14.88 16.56 -2.82
CA GLY A 114 -14.46 16.72 -1.43
C GLY A 114 -14.80 15.55 -0.52
N GLN A 115 -15.68 14.65 -0.93
CA GLN A 115 -15.96 13.42 -0.19
C GLN A 115 -15.00 12.30 -0.56
N ALA A 116 -14.76 11.40 0.38
CA ALA A 116 -13.92 10.22 0.18
C ALA A 116 -14.74 9.03 -0.30
N VAL A 117 -14.12 8.20 -1.13
CA VAL A 117 -14.63 6.88 -1.50
C VAL A 117 -13.61 5.83 -1.12
N THR A 118 -14.09 4.70 -0.59
CA THR A 118 -13.26 3.55 -0.22
C THR A 118 -13.58 2.40 -1.18
N TYR A 119 -12.54 1.84 -1.79
CA TYR A 119 -12.70 0.79 -2.80
C TYR A 119 -11.62 -0.28 -2.68
N VAL A 120 -11.89 -1.42 -3.30
CA VAL A 120 -10.94 -2.52 -3.48
C VAL A 120 -10.76 -2.74 -4.98
N ILE A 121 -9.52 -3.00 -5.39
CA ILE A 121 -9.23 -3.35 -6.77
C ILE A 121 -9.58 -4.81 -6.97
N ALA A 122 -10.65 -5.06 -7.71
CA ALA A 122 -11.20 -6.38 -7.95
C ALA A 122 -11.37 -6.63 -9.45
N GLY A 123 -11.74 -7.83 -9.83
CA GLY A 123 -12.02 -8.16 -11.21
C GLY A 123 -11.65 -9.58 -11.57
N ALA A 124 -11.92 -9.94 -12.83
CA ALA A 124 -11.62 -11.24 -13.39
C ALA A 124 -11.15 -11.08 -14.84
N ASN A 125 -10.56 -12.15 -15.41
CA ASN A 125 -10.17 -12.21 -16.83
C ASN A 125 -9.22 -11.06 -17.28
N GLY A 126 -8.27 -10.69 -16.39
CA GLY A 126 -7.28 -9.66 -16.71
C GLY A 126 -7.76 -8.22 -16.55
N MET A 127 -9.03 -8.01 -16.23
CA MET A 127 -9.59 -6.67 -16.03
C MET A 127 -9.63 -6.32 -14.54
N SER A 128 -9.15 -5.13 -14.20
CA SER A 128 -9.19 -4.58 -12.84
C SER A 128 -10.20 -3.46 -12.75
N LYS A 129 -11.02 -3.46 -11.70
CA LYS A 129 -12.01 -2.41 -11.44
C LYS A 129 -11.91 -1.97 -9.99
N ALA A 130 -12.09 -0.66 -9.76
CA ALA A 130 -12.24 -0.12 -8.41
C ALA A 130 -13.70 -0.33 -7.96
N ILE A 131 -13.92 -1.32 -7.11
CA ILE A 131 -15.25 -1.64 -6.60
C ILE A 131 -15.40 -1.01 -5.21
N PRO A 132 -16.41 -0.15 -4.98
CA PRO A 132 -16.66 0.40 -3.65
C PRO A 132 -16.83 -0.71 -2.63
N ILE A 133 -16.33 -0.47 -1.41
CA ILE A 133 -16.40 -1.49 -0.35
C ILE A 133 -17.85 -1.89 -0.04
N GLN A 134 -18.79 -0.96 -0.22
CA GLN A 134 -20.22 -1.23 -0.04
C GLN A 134 -20.79 -2.24 -1.06
N LEU A 135 -20.12 -2.43 -2.19
CA LEU A 135 -20.54 -3.30 -3.29
C LEU A 135 -19.58 -4.48 -3.52
N ILE A 136 -18.66 -4.72 -2.58
CA ILE A 136 -17.57 -5.69 -2.77
C ILE A 136 -18.04 -7.16 -2.70
N GLU A 137 -19.19 -7.43 -2.10
CA GLU A 137 -19.70 -8.80 -1.95
C GLU A 137 -19.78 -9.50 -3.30
N GLY A 138 -19.27 -10.71 -3.38
CA GLY A 138 -19.24 -11.50 -4.61
C GLY A 138 -18.07 -11.18 -5.55
N HIS A 139 -17.21 -10.24 -5.21
CA HIS A 139 -16.03 -9.90 -5.98
C HIS A 139 -14.76 -10.44 -5.32
N SER A 140 -13.80 -10.87 -6.15
CA SER A 140 -12.46 -11.28 -5.71
C SER A 140 -11.45 -10.20 -6.03
N TYR A 141 -10.52 -9.95 -5.10
CA TYR A 141 -9.49 -8.94 -5.34
C TYR A 141 -8.49 -9.39 -6.41
N ARG A 142 -7.88 -8.41 -7.08
CA ARG A 142 -6.81 -8.63 -8.05
C ARG A 142 -5.46 -8.62 -7.34
N VAL A 143 -4.65 -9.65 -7.59
CA VAL A 143 -3.33 -9.79 -6.96
C VAL A 143 -2.33 -8.77 -7.50
N GLU A 144 -2.23 -8.62 -8.82
CA GLU A 144 -1.16 -7.88 -9.47
C GLU A 144 -1.04 -6.41 -9.05
N PRO A 145 -2.12 -5.62 -8.96
CA PRO A 145 -2.01 -4.23 -8.52
C PRO A 145 -1.48 -4.10 -7.09
N TYR A 146 -1.93 -4.96 -6.20
CA TYR A 146 -1.50 -4.96 -4.80
C TYR A 146 -0.07 -5.48 -4.65
N LEU A 147 0.32 -6.48 -5.43
CA LEU A 147 1.70 -6.98 -5.44
C LEU A 147 2.67 -5.88 -5.87
N ARG A 148 2.32 -5.10 -6.89
CA ARG A 148 3.11 -3.94 -7.31
C ARG A 148 3.24 -2.89 -6.20
N MET A 149 2.18 -2.67 -5.42
CA MET A 149 2.22 -1.75 -4.27
C MET A 149 3.15 -2.26 -3.18
N LEU A 150 3.11 -3.57 -2.87
CA LEU A 150 4.03 -4.21 -1.93
C LEU A 150 5.48 -4.09 -2.40
N ASP A 151 5.73 -4.40 -3.66
CA ASP A 151 7.08 -4.33 -4.27
C ASP A 151 7.64 -2.91 -4.18
N LYS A 152 6.84 -1.91 -4.51
CA LYS A 152 7.25 -0.50 -4.46
C LYS A 152 7.56 -0.06 -3.03
N ALA A 153 6.73 -0.42 -2.06
CA ALA A 153 6.92 -0.07 -0.66
C ALA A 153 8.15 -0.77 -0.07
N ASP A 154 8.39 -2.02 -0.44
CA ASP A 154 9.59 -2.76 -0.09
C ASP A 154 10.84 -2.09 -0.67
N TYR A 155 10.82 -1.78 -1.96
CA TYR A 155 11.93 -1.10 -2.66
C TYR A 155 12.26 0.26 -2.02
N THR A 156 11.26 1.02 -1.61
CA THR A 156 11.46 2.32 -0.94
C THR A 156 12.35 2.21 0.30
N ILE A 157 12.26 1.11 1.03
CA ILE A 157 13.04 0.88 2.25
C ILE A 157 14.34 0.12 1.95
N ILE A 158 14.27 -0.96 1.19
CA ILE A 158 15.40 -1.88 0.98
C ILE A 158 16.47 -1.25 0.09
N SER A 159 16.11 -0.46 -0.91
CA SER A 159 17.08 0.15 -1.83
C SER A 159 18.12 1.03 -1.11
N PRO A 160 17.73 1.99 -0.24
CA PRO A 160 18.71 2.76 0.54
C PRO A 160 19.53 1.90 1.49
N ILE A 161 18.95 0.84 2.06
CA ILE A 161 19.67 -0.08 2.96
C ILE A 161 20.78 -0.83 2.21
N LEU A 162 20.48 -1.32 1.00
CA LEU A 162 21.48 -1.99 0.16
C LEU A 162 22.60 -1.05 -0.25
N GLU A 163 22.29 0.20 -0.58
CA GLU A 163 23.30 1.23 -0.87
C GLU A 163 24.20 1.49 0.35
N CYS A 164 23.62 1.61 1.52
CA CYS A 164 24.33 1.78 2.78
C CYS A 164 25.29 0.60 3.04
N LEU A 165 24.85 -0.62 2.83
CA LEU A 165 25.65 -1.83 3.02
C LEU A 165 26.79 -1.97 2.00
N ARG A 166 26.61 -1.46 0.77
CA ARG A 166 27.69 -1.44 -0.23
C ARG A 166 28.78 -0.43 0.11
N ALA A 167 28.43 0.65 0.79
CA ALA A 167 29.36 1.72 1.18
C ALA A 167 30.15 1.40 2.45
N SER A 168 29.81 0.34 3.18
CA SER A 168 30.43 -0.05 4.44
C SER A 168 31.51 -1.13 4.29
#